data_fd018bbe2124693de11c189887eaecd9
#
_entry.id   fd018bbe2124693de11c189887eaecd9
#
_cell.length_a   1.000
_cell.length_b   1.000
_cell.length_c   1.000
_cell.angle_alpha   90.00
_cell.angle_beta   90.00
_cell.angle_gamma   90.00
#
_symmetry.space_group_name_H-M   'P 1'
#
loop_
_entity.id
_entity.type
_entity.pdbx_description
1 polymer ?
#
loop_
_entity_poly.entity_id
_entity_poly.type
_entity_poly.pdbx_seq_one_letter_code
_entity_poly.pdbx_strand_id
1 'polypeptide(L)'
;MTINIIIPVFNRLNETKKIISNLRVQKSAEEIKILIIDDGSNDGTAEWLSSQEDLFFLRGNGKLLWGGAINLGLNYIIKNHPCDEWILLINNDVEVKKNYVDNLLKIAKENYPAAVGSIVKNKKNEIISLGPKIDPLKLQVKEIYKKDIVLDKENIIKNVDALSGRGVIYPLKSIVEAKGLNSKIFPHYFGDYSLSMKIKEKGYNLITSMESIVFTNEDFKYVRTQRENYTITKKLFSRKSTSLFYPYFFFWWQASNFKQRLSLPLRMLIFSINRGYRKKL
;
A
#
# COMPACT_ATOMS: atom_id res chain seq x y z
N MET A 1 -4.01 13.77 19.60
CA MET A 1 -4.27 13.29 18.21
C MET A 1 -4.33 11.78 18.21
N THR A 2 -5.03 11.17 17.27
CA THR A 2 -5.16 9.70 17.19
C THR A 2 -4.49 9.19 15.92
N ILE A 3 -3.87 8.01 16.02
CA ILE A 3 -3.36 7.25 14.87
C ILE A 3 -4.32 6.09 14.62
N ASN A 4 -5.06 6.15 13.53
CA ASN A 4 -5.95 5.07 13.12
C ASN A 4 -5.19 4.10 12.20
N ILE A 5 -4.95 2.89 12.66
CA ILE A 5 -4.28 1.83 11.90
C ILE A 5 -5.31 1.00 11.18
N ILE A 6 -5.29 0.95 9.85
CA ILE A 6 -6.18 0.11 9.04
C ILE A 6 -5.43 -1.13 8.57
N ILE A 7 -5.97 -2.31 8.88
CA ILE A 7 -5.41 -3.62 8.53
C ILE A 7 -6.43 -4.41 7.70
N PRO A 8 -6.23 -4.57 6.38
CA PRO A 8 -7.07 -5.45 5.58
C PRO A 8 -6.69 -6.92 5.82
N VAL A 9 -7.70 -7.76 6.03
CA VAL A 9 -7.53 -9.19 6.35
C VAL A 9 -8.44 -10.05 5.48
N PHE A 10 -7.93 -11.18 5.00
CA PHE A 10 -8.69 -12.24 4.37
C PHE A 10 -7.97 -13.59 4.49
N ASN A 11 -8.53 -14.52 5.28
CA ASN A 11 -8.00 -15.89 5.48
C ASN A 11 -6.52 -15.93 5.84
N ARG A 12 -6.13 -15.23 6.92
CA ARG A 12 -4.74 -15.15 7.40
C ARG A 12 -4.72 -14.96 8.93
N LEU A 13 -5.38 -15.87 9.66
CA LEU A 13 -5.51 -15.77 11.12
C LEU A 13 -4.18 -15.64 11.84
N ASN A 14 -3.19 -16.48 11.49
CA ASN A 14 -1.90 -16.47 12.18
C ASN A 14 -1.10 -15.20 11.95
N GLU A 15 -1.07 -14.71 10.71
CA GLU A 15 -0.42 -13.44 10.35
C GLU A 15 -1.13 -12.28 11.03
N THR A 16 -2.46 -12.30 11.08
CA THR A 16 -3.26 -11.28 11.76
C THR A 16 -2.97 -11.24 13.25
N LYS A 17 -2.93 -12.39 13.94
CA LYS A 17 -2.53 -12.46 15.35
C LYS A 17 -1.14 -11.89 15.58
N LYS A 18 -0.21 -12.16 14.68
CA LYS A 18 1.17 -11.72 14.80
C LYS A 18 1.32 -10.20 14.66
N ILE A 19 0.73 -9.61 13.62
CA ILE A 19 0.81 -8.15 13.46
C ILE A 19 0.11 -7.42 14.61
N ILE A 20 -1.03 -7.92 15.08
CA ILE A 20 -1.74 -7.33 16.23
C ILE A 20 -0.89 -7.40 17.49
N SER A 21 -0.24 -8.55 17.76
CA SER A 21 0.72 -8.65 18.85
C SER A 21 1.86 -7.63 18.75
N ASN A 22 2.38 -7.38 17.54
CA ASN A 22 3.39 -6.35 17.32
C ASN A 22 2.85 -4.93 17.55
N LEU A 23 1.60 -4.67 17.21
CA LEU A 23 0.99 -3.35 17.37
C LEU A 23 0.57 -3.05 18.81
N ARG A 24 0.14 -4.04 19.59
CA ARG A 24 -0.19 -3.89 21.02
C ARG A 24 0.99 -3.45 21.88
N VAL A 25 2.21 -3.76 21.48
CA VAL A 25 3.43 -3.36 22.22
C VAL A 25 4.04 -2.06 21.71
N GLN A 26 3.40 -1.39 20.76
CA GLN A 26 3.88 -0.08 20.30
C GLN A 26 3.76 0.96 21.40
N LYS A 27 4.75 1.82 21.46
CA LYS A 27 4.73 3.03 22.31
C LYS A 27 4.53 4.23 21.39
N SER A 28 3.63 5.11 21.76
CA SER A 28 3.41 6.38 21.05
C SER A 28 2.91 7.41 22.05
N ALA A 29 3.28 8.67 21.85
CA ALA A 29 2.69 9.80 22.58
C ALA A 29 1.22 10.04 22.20
N GLU A 30 0.80 9.52 21.04
CA GLU A 30 -0.57 9.63 20.54
C GLU A 30 -1.34 8.34 20.79
N GLU A 31 -2.65 8.45 20.90
CA GLU A 31 -3.56 7.30 20.98
C GLU A 31 -3.49 6.46 19.71
N ILE A 32 -3.34 5.14 19.84
CA ILE A 32 -3.35 4.20 18.72
C ILE A 32 -4.67 3.44 18.72
N LYS A 33 -5.44 3.53 17.61
CA LYS A 33 -6.66 2.76 17.36
C LYS A 33 -6.43 1.79 16.21
N ILE A 34 -6.73 0.52 16.43
CA ILE A 34 -6.58 -0.53 15.41
C ILE A 34 -7.96 -0.85 14.85
N LEU A 35 -8.13 -0.61 13.55
CA LEU A 35 -9.31 -0.97 12.77
C LEU A 35 -8.96 -2.09 11.79
N ILE A 36 -9.55 -3.25 12.00
CA ILE A 36 -9.36 -4.42 11.13
C ILE A 36 -10.52 -4.51 10.15
N ILE A 37 -10.22 -4.75 8.89
CA ILE A 37 -11.23 -4.99 7.86
C ILE A 37 -11.13 -6.45 7.43
N ASP A 38 -11.97 -7.29 8.01
CA ASP A 38 -12.06 -8.70 7.66
C ASP A 38 -12.98 -8.88 6.44
N ASP A 39 -12.40 -9.15 5.27
CA ASP A 39 -13.18 -9.36 4.03
C ASP A 39 -13.85 -10.73 3.97
N GLY A 40 -14.53 -11.13 5.05
CA GLY A 40 -15.30 -12.37 5.08
C GLY A 40 -14.43 -13.62 5.18
N SER A 41 -13.45 -13.63 6.07
CA SER A 41 -12.62 -14.81 6.35
C SER A 41 -13.44 -16.00 6.86
N ASN A 42 -12.96 -17.22 6.58
CA ASN A 42 -13.55 -18.49 7.00
C ASN A 42 -12.53 -19.45 7.65
N ASP A 43 -11.41 -18.91 8.14
CA ASP A 43 -10.30 -19.64 8.79
C ASP A 43 -10.26 -19.44 10.31
N GLY A 44 -11.35 -18.95 10.91
CA GLY A 44 -11.44 -18.62 12.33
C GLY A 44 -11.01 -17.19 12.69
N THR A 45 -10.70 -16.36 11.68
CA THR A 45 -10.27 -14.96 11.90
C THR A 45 -11.38 -14.15 12.56
N ALA A 46 -12.61 -14.23 12.06
CA ALA A 46 -13.74 -13.44 12.57
C ALA A 46 -14.09 -13.82 14.01
N GLU A 47 -14.11 -15.12 14.32
CA GLU A 47 -14.36 -15.65 15.65
C GLU A 47 -13.29 -15.17 16.65
N TRP A 48 -12.03 -15.24 16.24
CA TRP A 48 -10.93 -14.73 17.05
C TRP A 48 -11.01 -13.21 17.25
N LEU A 49 -11.29 -12.42 16.22
CA LEU A 49 -11.47 -10.97 16.35
C LEU A 49 -12.60 -10.62 17.32
N SER A 50 -13.73 -11.34 17.25
CA SER A 50 -14.88 -11.13 18.15
C SER A 50 -14.57 -11.45 19.62
N SER A 51 -13.55 -12.25 19.91
CA SER A 51 -13.08 -12.55 21.28
C SER A 51 -12.10 -11.51 21.83
N GLN A 52 -11.69 -10.51 21.05
CA GLN A 52 -10.75 -9.49 21.49
C GLN A 52 -11.49 -8.20 21.86
N GLU A 53 -11.50 -7.84 23.15
CA GLU A 53 -12.21 -6.65 23.67
C GLU A 53 -11.58 -5.32 23.24
N ASP A 54 -10.28 -5.32 22.95
CA ASP A 54 -9.48 -4.14 22.59
C ASP A 54 -9.43 -3.86 21.08
N LEU A 55 -10.07 -4.70 20.25
CA LEU A 55 -10.04 -4.55 18.81
C LEU A 55 -11.40 -4.17 18.25
N PHE A 56 -11.36 -3.29 17.28
CA PHE A 56 -12.53 -2.97 16.47
C PHE A 56 -12.36 -3.50 15.06
N PHE A 57 -13.38 -4.17 14.52
CA PHE A 57 -13.31 -4.66 13.16
C PHE A 57 -14.62 -4.46 12.39
N LEU A 58 -14.49 -4.31 11.07
CA LEU A 58 -15.59 -4.28 10.13
C LEU A 58 -15.53 -5.53 9.26
N ARG A 59 -16.70 -6.12 8.98
CA ARG A 59 -16.78 -7.32 8.16
C ARG A 59 -17.19 -6.98 6.72
N GLY A 60 -16.43 -7.49 5.75
CA GLY A 60 -16.73 -7.48 4.33
C GLY A 60 -17.53 -8.71 3.89
N ASN A 61 -17.68 -8.87 2.59
CA ASN A 61 -18.47 -9.94 1.96
C ASN A 61 -17.62 -10.94 1.15
N GLY A 62 -16.32 -10.98 1.34
CA GLY A 62 -15.37 -11.82 0.62
C GLY A 62 -15.01 -11.32 -0.80
N LYS A 63 -15.47 -10.13 -1.18
CA LYS A 63 -15.29 -9.57 -2.53
C LYS A 63 -14.68 -8.16 -2.55
N LEU A 64 -14.34 -7.61 -1.38
CA LEU A 64 -13.73 -6.28 -1.28
C LEU A 64 -12.35 -6.25 -1.89
N LEU A 65 -11.56 -7.30 -1.69
CA LEU A 65 -10.13 -7.32 -1.96
C LEU A 65 -9.40 -6.22 -1.17
N TRP A 66 -8.12 -6.02 -1.43
CA TRP A 66 -7.32 -5.04 -0.68
C TRP A 66 -7.89 -3.61 -0.78
N GLY A 67 -8.15 -3.13 -2.00
CA GLY A 67 -8.63 -1.77 -2.22
C GLY A 67 -10.01 -1.50 -1.64
N GLY A 68 -10.92 -2.48 -1.73
CA GLY A 68 -12.24 -2.36 -1.13
C GLY A 68 -12.21 -2.38 0.39
N ALA A 69 -11.36 -3.22 0.99
CA ALA A 69 -11.17 -3.28 2.43
C ALA A 69 -10.60 -1.96 2.97
N ILE A 70 -9.53 -1.44 2.36
CA ILE A 70 -8.97 -0.13 2.73
C ILE A 70 -10.02 0.97 2.60
N ASN A 71 -10.79 0.99 1.50
CA ASN A 71 -11.80 2.02 1.28
C ASN A 71 -12.95 1.94 2.31
N LEU A 72 -13.33 0.74 2.74
CA LEU A 72 -14.32 0.56 3.81
C LEU A 72 -13.80 1.17 5.13
N GLY A 73 -12.55 0.88 5.50
CA GLY A 73 -11.92 1.45 6.70
C GLY A 73 -11.77 2.97 6.63
N LEU A 74 -11.30 3.50 5.50
CA LEU A 74 -11.18 4.94 5.29
C LEU A 74 -12.54 5.66 5.40
N ASN A 75 -13.58 5.13 4.77
CA ASN A 75 -14.92 5.71 4.85
C ASN A 75 -15.48 5.72 6.28
N TYR A 76 -15.21 4.67 7.05
CA TYR A 76 -15.58 4.62 8.45
C TYR A 76 -14.88 5.71 9.26
N ILE A 77 -13.57 5.86 9.10
CA ILE A 77 -12.79 6.85 9.85
C ILE A 77 -13.18 8.27 9.43
N ILE A 78 -13.26 8.57 8.13
CA ILE A 78 -13.63 9.90 7.62
C ILE A 78 -15.01 10.35 8.17
N LYS A 79 -15.94 9.40 8.35
CA LYS A 79 -17.27 9.71 8.88
C LYS A 79 -17.30 9.98 10.38
N ASN A 80 -16.40 9.34 11.14
CA ASN A 80 -16.50 9.28 12.60
C ASN A 80 -15.36 10.01 13.34
N HIS A 81 -14.35 10.53 12.62
CA HIS A 81 -13.15 11.11 13.22
C HIS A 81 -12.81 12.49 12.64
N PRO A 82 -12.17 13.37 13.44
CA PRO A 82 -11.69 14.67 12.98
C PRO A 82 -10.57 14.55 11.92
N CYS A 83 -10.48 15.53 11.02
CA CYS A 83 -9.52 15.52 9.92
C CYS A 83 -8.04 15.78 10.34
N ASP A 84 -7.78 16.13 11.57
CA ASP A 84 -6.43 16.37 12.11
C ASP A 84 -5.72 15.09 12.63
N GLU A 85 -6.36 13.93 12.45
CA GLU A 85 -5.80 12.63 12.81
C GLU A 85 -4.87 12.06 11.73
N TRP A 86 -4.24 10.93 12.07
CA TRP A 86 -3.34 10.20 11.20
C TRP A 86 -3.90 8.83 10.82
N ILE A 87 -3.62 8.41 9.59
CA ILE A 87 -3.97 7.07 9.08
C ILE A 87 -2.71 6.29 8.79
N LEU A 88 -2.53 5.15 9.43
CA LEU A 88 -1.50 4.18 9.08
C LEU A 88 -2.14 3.01 8.32
N LEU A 89 -1.80 2.85 7.06
CA LEU A 89 -2.16 1.65 6.29
C LEU A 89 -1.04 0.62 6.45
N ILE A 90 -1.37 -0.57 6.92
CA ILE A 90 -0.43 -1.66 7.08
C ILE A 90 -1.09 -3.01 6.75
N ASN A 91 -0.37 -3.90 6.07
CA ASN A 91 -0.86 -5.23 5.77
C ASN A 91 -0.70 -6.17 6.99
N ASN A 92 -1.48 -7.25 7.02
CA ASN A 92 -1.38 -8.26 8.07
C ASN A 92 -0.19 -9.24 7.91
N ASP A 93 0.47 -9.27 6.74
CA ASP A 93 1.59 -10.16 6.42
C ASP A 93 2.97 -9.52 6.62
N VAL A 94 3.04 -8.50 7.47
CA VAL A 94 4.29 -7.85 7.86
C VAL A 94 4.52 -7.91 9.36
N GLU A 95 5.77 -7.69 9.75
CA GLU A 95 6.20 -7.59 11.15
C GLU A 95 6.88 -6.25 11.38
N VAL A 96 6.69 -5.66 12.56
CA VAL A 96 7.26 -4.37 12.94
C VAL A 96 7.92 -4.42 14.33
N LYS A 97 8.91 -3.54 14.56
CA LYS A 97 9.58 -3.40 15.86
C LYS A 97 8.79 -2.47 16.80
N LYS A 98 9.14 -2.48 18.10
CA LYS A 98 8.42 -1.77 19.18
C LYS A 98 8.25 -0.25 18.99
N ASN A 99 9.16 0.42 18.31
CA ASN A 99 9.11 1.89 18.14
C ASN A 99 8.67 2.30 16.71
N TYR A 100 8.09 1.35 15.97
CA TYR A 100 7.79 1.55 14.56
C TYR A 100 6.78 2.68 14.33
N VAL A 101 5.66 2.67 15.07
CA VAL A 101 4.58 3.65 14.90
C VAL A 101 5.06 5.05 15.32
N ASP A 102 5.78 5.14 16.44
CA ASP A 102 6.29 6.41 16.95
C ASP A 102 7.33 7.04 16.00
N ASN A 103 8.28 6.25 15.52
CA ASN A 103 9.26 6.71 14.53
C ASN A 103 8.59 7.21 13.25
N LEU A 104 7.60 6.47 12.74
CA LEU A 104 6.90 6.84 11.52
C LEU A 104 6.11 8.14 11.70
N LEU A 105 5.40 8.28 12.83
CA LEU A 105 4.65 9.48 13.15
C LEU A 105 5.57 10.70 13.37
N LYS A 106 6.67 10.53 14.10
CA LYS A 106 7.65 11.60 14.34
C LYS A 106 8.11 12.19 13.02
N ILE A 107 8.58 11.35 12.10
CA ILE A 107 9.05 11.78 10.78
C ILE A 107 7.91 12.46 10.00
N ALA A 108 6.68 11.94 10.09
CA ALA A 108 5.54 12.53 9.41
C ALA A 108 5.20 13.93 9.94
N LYS A 109 5.29 14.16 11.25
CA LYS A 109 5.09 15.47 11.87
C LYS A 109 6.19 16.45 11.51
N GLU A 110 7.45 16.02 11.57
CA GLU A 110 8.63 16.85 11.27
C GLU A 110 8.67 17.29 9.79
N ASN A 111 8.10 16.51 8.90
CA ASN A 111 8.07 16.77 7.46
C ASN A 111 6.70 17.19 6.92
N TYR A 112 5.76 17.58 7.78
CA TYR A 112 4.44 18.02 7.33
C TYR A 112 4.55 19.20 6.35
N PRO A 113 3.78 19.22 5.24
CA PRO A 113 2.79 18.23 4.83
C PRO A 113 3.41 17.07 4.03
N ALA A 114 3.55 15.91 4.65
CA ALA A 114 4.09 14.73 4.01
C ALA A 114 3.29 13.46 4.36
N ALA A 115 3.27 12.52 3.41
CA ALA A 115 2.97 11.12 3.65
C ALA A 115 4.29 10.34 3.74
N VAL A 116 4.39 9.45 4.72
CA VAL A 116 5.65 8.75 5.01
C VAL A 116 5.48 7.25 4.89
N GLY A 117 6.22 6.66 3.96
CA GLY A 117 6.30 5.21 3.77
C GLY A 117 7.43 4.57 4.56
N SER A 118 7.34 3.27 4.72
CA SER A 118 8.34 2.42 5.37
C SER A 118 9.24 1.74 4.35
N ILE A 119 10.46 1.40 4.78
CA ILE A 119 11.29 0.43 4.07
C ILE A 119 10.69 -0.96 4.24
N VAL A 120 10.64 -1.71 3.15
CA VAL A 120 10.26 -3.11 3.17
C VAL A 120 11.51 -3.98 3.10
N LYS A 121 11.68 -4.88 4.07
CA LYS A 121 12.77 -5.87 4.11
C LYS A 121 12.20 -7.29 4.16
N ASN A 122 12.97 -8.26 3.69
CA ASN A 122 12.68 -9.67 3.90
C ASN A 122 13.24 -10.17 5.25
N LYS A 123 12.98 -11.42 5.61
CA LYS A 123 13.52 -12.06 6.83
C LYS A 123 15.04 -12.17 6.87
N LYS A 124 15.71 -12.11 5.73
CA LYS A 124 17.17 -12.06 5.62
C LYS A 124 17.74 -10.66 5.79
N ASN A 125 16.88 -9.67 6.17
CA ASN A 125 17.23 -8.26 6.31
C ASN A 125 17.65 -7.59 4.99
N GLU A 126 17.35 -8.19 3.84
CA GLU A 126 17.58 -7.60 2.53
C GLU A 126 16.48 -6.58 2.20
N ILE A 127 16.86 -5.45 1.63
CA ILE A 127 15.92 -4.41 1.24
C ILE A 127 15.18 -4.87 -0.03
N ILE A 128 13.85 -4.89 0.07
CA ILE A 128 12.94 -5.23 -1.02
C ILE A 128 12.37 -3.99 -1.69
N SER A 129 12.02 -2.97 -0.89
CA SER A 129 11.49 -1.71 -1.40
C SER A 129 11.94 -0.53 -0.55
N LEU A 130 12.35 0.52 -1.24
CA LEU A 130 12.67 1.84 -0.70
C LEU A 130 11.69 2.91 -1.20
N GLY A 131 10.69 2.49 -1.94
CA GLY A 131 9.78 3.32 -2.68
C GLY A 131 10.06 3.29 -4.18
N PRO A 132 9.01 3.37 -5.01
CA PRO A 132 9.15 3.26 -6.45
C PRO A 132 9.48 4.58 -7.13
N LYS A 133 10.17 4.45 -8.27
CA LYS A 133 10.18 5.41 -9.37
C LYS A 133 9.26 4.90 -10.48
N ILE A 134 8.44 5.78 -11.00
CA ILE A 134 7.44 5.46 -12.03
C ILE A 134 7.86 6.13 -13.34
N ASP A 135 8.15 5.32 -14.34
CA ASP A 135 8.44 5.80 -15.71
C ASP A 135 7.22 5.52 -16.61
N PRO A 136 6.35 6.52 -16.82
CA PRO A 136 5.16 6.30 -17.64
C PRO A 136 5.47 6.12 -19.12
N LEU A 137 6.61 6.60 -19.61
CA LEU A 137 7.01 6.40 -21.01
C LEU A 137 7.37 4.94 -21.29
N LYS A 138 8.08 4.31 -20.35
CA LYS A 138 8.49 2.90 -20.47
C LYS A 138 7.48 1.93 -19.88
N LEU A 139 6.37 2.42 -19.30
CA LEU A 139 5.39 1.62 -18.54
C LEU A 139 6.08 0.75 -17.48
N GLN A 140 6.99 1.35 -16.72
CA GLN A 140 7.80 0.66 -15.71
C GLN A 140 7.67 1.29 -14.34
N VAL A 141 7.51 0.44 -13.34
CA VAL A 141 7.69 0.78 -11.93
C VAL A 141 8.99 0.13 -11.50
N LYS A 142 9.93 0.93 -11.04
CA LYS A 142 11.26 0.48 -10.58
C LYS A 142 11.43 0.86 -9.13
N GLU A 143 11.93 -0.08 -8.33
CA GLU A 143 12.37 0.25 -6.98
C GLU A 143 13.61 1.14 -7.02
N ILE A 144 13.69 2.07 -6.08
CA ILE A 144 14.90 2.86 -5.85
C ILE A 144 15.95 1.92 -5.26
N TYR A 145 17.13 1.89 -5.85
CA TYR A 145 18.25 1.09 -5.35
C TYR A 145 19.08 1.91 -4.35
N LYS A 146 19.66 1.22 -3.37
CA LYS A 146 20.49 1.85 -2.32
C LYS A 146 21.61 2.73 -2.88
N LYS A 147 22.18 2.38 -4.02
CA LYS A 147 23.23 3.15 -4.72
C LYS A 147 22.74 4.48 -5.31
N ASP A 148 21.43 4.62 -5.53
CA ASP A 148 20.80 5.80 -6.14
C ASP A 148 20.21 6.74 -5.08
N ILE A 149 20.47 6.45 -3.78
CA ILE A 149 19.89 7.20 -2.67
C ILE A 149 20.85 8.30 -2.25
N VAL A 150 20.37 9.52 -2.26
CA VAL A 150 20.94 10.62 -1.50
C VAL A 150 20.15 10.71 -0.20
N LEU A 151 20.73 10.20 0.88
CA LEU A 151 20.17 10.40 2.22
C LEU A 151 20.45 11.82 2.65
N ASP A 152 19.43 12.47 3.18
CA ASP A 152 19.65 13.71 3.92
C ASP A 152 20.02 13.40 5.38
N LYS A 153 20.25 14.48 6.16
CA LYS A 153 20.61 14.36 7.58
C LYS A 153 19.53 13.69 8.44
N GLU A 154 18.31 13.59 7.92
CA GLU A 154 17.13 13.04 8.61
C GLU A 154 16.90 11.57 8.31
N ASN A 155 17.78 10.90 7.58
CA ASN A 155 17.62 9.51 7.16
C ASN A 155 16.30 9.25 6.40
N ILE A 156 15.89 10.20 5.56
CA ILE A 156 14.71 10.06 4.71
C ILE A 156 15.06 10.04 3.23
N ILE A 157 14.26 9.32 2.46
CA ILE A 157 14.33 9.30 1.00
C ILE A 157 13.23 10.22 0.48
N LYS A 158 13.63 11.37 -0.05
CA LYS A 158 12.76 12.30 -0.78
C LYS A 158 12.63 11.83 -2.23
N ASN A 159 11.64 12.36 -2.96
CA ASN A 159 11.45 12.04 -4.38
C ASN A 159 11.03 10.61 -4.72
N VAL A 160 10.30 9.93 -3.87
CA VAL A 160 9.54 8.74 -4.29
C VAL A 160 8.32 9.17 -5.13
N ASP A 161 7.89 8.33 -6.05
CA ASP A 161 6.75 8.67 -6.91
C ASP A 161 5.45 8.10 -6.38
N ALA A 162 5.52 7.07 -5.53
CA ALA A 162 4.40 6.48 -4.84
C ALA A 162 4.85 5.80 -3.54
N LEU A 163 3.91 5.41 -2.68
CA LEU A 163 4.15 4.72 -1.43
C LEU A 163 3.35 3.41 -1.38
N SER A 164 3.97 2.36 -0.83
CA SER A 164 3.33 1.05 -0.68
C SER A 164 2.41 1.02 0.54
N GLY A 165 1.27 0.36 0.43
CA GLY A 165 0.35 0.10 1.54
C GLY A 165 0.88 -0.84 2.64
N ARG A 166 2.14 -1.25 2.56
CA ARG A 166 2.83 -2.08 3.56
C ARG A 166 3.50 -1.24 4.67
N GLY A 167 2.76 -0.30 5.24
CA GLY A 167 3.26 0.59 6.27
C GLY A 167 3.51 2.00 5.73
N VAL A 168 2.44 2.74 5.60
CA VAL A 168 2.47 4.15 5.18
C VAL A 168 1.54 4.96 6.06
N ILE A 169 2.05 6.07 6.60
CA ILE A 169 1.25 7.02 7.38
C ILE A 169 0.90 8.24 6.53
N TYR A 170 -0.36 8.63 6.63
CA TYR A 170 -0.93 9.79 5.95
C TYR A 170 -1.59 10.72 6.96
N PRO A 171 -1.50 12.06 6.81
CA PRO A 171 -2.48 12.94 7.41
C PRO A 171 -3.88 12.60 6.89
N LEU A 172 -4.88 12.39 7.74
CA LEU A 172 -6.25 12.09 7.30
C LEU A 172 -6.77 13.14 6.31
N LYS A 173 -6.45 14.41 6.55
CA LYS A 173 -6.77 15.53 5.66
C LYS A 173 -6.31 15.28 4.22
N SER A 174 -5.11 14.72 4.02
CA SER A 174 -4.57 14.44 2.68
C SER A 174 -5.41 13.41 1.92
N ILE A 175 -5.94 12.42 2.62
CA ILE A 175 -6.82 11.38 2.05
C ILE A 175 -8.17 11.98 1.67
N VAL A 176 -8.73 12.85 2.51
CA VAL A 176 -10.00 13.55 2.24
C VAL A 176 -9.85 14.45 1.01
N GLU A 177 -8.79 15.26 0.93
CA GLU A 177 -8.51 16.14 -0.21
C GLU A 177 -8.27 15.37 -1.52
N ALA A 178 -7.64 14.19 -1.43
CA ALA A 178 -7.44 13.28 -2.55
C ALA A 178 -8.71 12.49 -2.93
N LYS A 179 -9.84 12.65 -2.20
CA LYS A 179 -11.09 11.92 -2.37
C LYS A 179 -10.91 10.40 -2.20
N GLY A 180 -10.01 9.99 -1.31
CA GLY A 180 -9.77 8.60 -0.96
C GLY A 180 -9.29 7.70 -2.10
N LEU A 181 -9.37 6.39 -1.87
CA LEU A 181 -8.99 5.35 -2.82
C LEU A 181 -10.16 5.00 -3.75
N ASN A 182 -9.90 4.91 -5.05
CA ASN A 182 -10.89 4.39 -6.00
C ASN A 182 -10.82 2.85 -6.11
N SER A 183 -11.46 2.15 -5.17
CA SER A 183 -11.46 0.69 -5.12
C SER A 183 -12.21 0.01 -6.27
N LYS A 184 -13.05 0.74 -7.02
CA LYS A 184 -13.71 0.21 -8.24
C LYS A 184 -12.68 0.04 -9.37
N ILE A 185 -11.76 0.99 -9.51
CA ILE A 185 -10.68 0.94 -10.50
C ILE A 185 -9.53 0.06 -9.99
N PHE A 186 -9.14 0.20 -8.72
CA PHE A 186 -8.00 -0.46 -8.11
C PHE A 186 -8.45 -1.42 -6.99
N PRO A 187 -9.08 -2.55 -7.33
CA PRO A 187 -9.62 -3.44 -6.31
C PRO A 187 -8.52 -4.17 -5.51
N HIS A 188 -7.35 -4.45 -6.12
CA HIS A 188 -6.29 -5.19 -5.46
C HIS A 188 -4.89 -4.61 -5.67
N TYR A 189 -4.49 -4.32 -6.92
CA TYR A 189 -3.18 -3.77 -7.24
C TYR A 189 -3.25 -2.30 -7.62
N PHE A 190 -2.14 -1.58 -7.42
CA PHE A 190 -1.96 -0.16 -7.70
C PHE A 190 -2.82 0.80 -6.86
N GLY A 191 -3.63 0.29 -5.94
CA GLY A 191 -4.49 1.14 -5.12
C GLY A 191 -3.70 2.05 -4.20
N ASP A 192 -2.69 1.52 -3.55
CA ASP A 192 -1.74 2.23 -2.69
C ASP A 192 -0.94 3.28 -3.46
N TYR A 193 -0.39 2.91 -4.61
CA TYR A 193 0.33 3.84 -5.48
C TYR A 193 -0.58 4.94 -6.02
N SER A 194 -1.78 4.58 -6.49
CA SER A 194 -2.76 5.56 -6.98
C SER A 194 -3.17 6.54 -5.89
N LEU A 195 -3.42 6.08 -4.66
CA LEU A 195 -3.77 6.95 -3.54
C LEU A 195 -2.64 7.92 -3.22
N SER A 196 -1.42 7.42 -3.06
CA SER A 196 -0.27 8.27 -2.73
C SER A 196 0.05 9.28 -3.85
N MET A 197 -0.08 8.90 -5.12
CA MET A 197 0.06 9.83 -6.25
C MET A 197 -0.99 10.94 -6.23
N LYS A 198 -2.27 10.62 -5.94
CA LYS A 198 -3.33 11.63 -5.79
C LYS A 198 -3.05 12.60 -4.63
N ILE A 199 -2.49 12.08 -3.53
CA ILE A 199 -2.08 12.89 -2.39
C ILE A 199 -0.92 13.82 -2.77
N LYS A 200 0.05 13.33 -3.55
CA LYS A 200 1.14 14.14 -4.12
C LYS A 200 0.60 15.28 -5.02
N GLU A 201 -0.42 15.00 -5.84
CA GLU A 201 -1.09 16.00 -6.68
C GLU A 201 -1.80 17.11 -5.85
N LYS A 202 -2.09 16.85 -4.56
CA LYS A 202 -2.63 17.83 -3.60
C LYS A 202 -1.55 18.64 -2.88
N GLY A 203 -0.28 18.48 -3.24
CA GLY A 203 0.84 19.23 -2.67
C GLY A 203 1.51 18.59 -1.47
N TYR A 204 1.14 17.36 -1.10
CA TYR A 204 1.83 16.62 -0.05
C TYR A 204 3.10 15.97 -0.58
N ASN A 205 4.18 16.03 0.20
CA ASN A 205 5.40 15.31 -0.11
C ASN A 205 5.21 13.81 0.11
N LEU A 206 5.84 13.00 -0.74
CA LEU A 206 5.97 11.56 -0.53
C LEU A 206 7.42 11.26 -0.15
N ILE A 207 7.62 10.69 1.02
CA ILE A 207 8.95 10.35 1.53
C ILE A 207 8.96 8.92 2.10
N THR A 208 10.13 8.29 2.13
CA THR A 208 10.32 6.99 2.80
C THR A 208 11.29 7.16 3.95
N SER A 209 10.90 6.71 5.14
CA SER A 209 11.74 6.71 6.33
C SER A 209 12.70 5.52 6.32
N MET A 210 14.00 5.79 6.51
CA MET A 210 15.00 4.73 6.68
C MET A 210 14.96 4.08 8.07
N GLU A 211 14.30 4.71 9.04
CA GLU A 211 14.16 4.24 10.42
C GLU A 211 12.89 3.40 10.63
N SER A 212 11.90 3.55 9.75
CA SER A 212 10.64 2.83 9.83
C SER A 212 10.67 1.62 8.90
N ILE A 213 10.85 0.43 9.47
CA ILE A 213 11.08 -0.80 8.71
C ILE A 213 9.93 -1.78 8.97
N VAL A 214 9.36 -2.30 7.88
CA VAL A 214 8.46 -3.46 7.91
C VAL A 214 9.19 -4.68 7.35
N PHE A 215 9.00 -5.83 7.99
CA PHE A 215 9.54 -7.10 7.54
C PHE A 215 8.41 -7.93 6.92
N THR A 216 8.63 -8.46 5.73
CA THR A 216 7.67 -9.34 5.04
C THR A 216 8.22 -10.74 4.84
N ASN A 217 7.30 -11.72 4.86
CA ASN A 217 7.61 -13.11 4.54
C ASN A 217 7.51 -13.38 3.04
N GLU A 218 6.97 -12.43 2.25
CA GLU A 218 6.83 -12.63 0.81
C GLU A 218 8.20 -12.68 0.12
N ASP A 219 8.48 -13.81 -0.51
CA ASP A 219 9.51 -13.86 -1.55
C ASP A 219 8.90 -13.33 -2.86
N PHE A 220 9.30 -12.12 -3.27
CA PHE A 220 8.81 -11.50 -4.50
C PHE A 220 9.08 -12.33 -5.76
N LYS A 221 10.07 -13.22 -5.74
CA LYS A 221 10.32 -14.18 -6.82
C LYS A 221 9.17 -15.19 -6.92
N TYR A 222 8.66 -15.66 -5.78
CA TYR A 222 7.55 -16.61 -5.73
C TYR A 222 6.23 -16.03 -6.24
N VAL A 223 5.91 -14.81 -5.83
CA VAL A 223 4.71 -14.09 -6.32
C VAL A 223 4.79 -13.84 -7.84
N ARG A 224 5.98 -13.59 -8.37
CA ARG A 224 6.20 -13.40 -9.82
C ARG A 224 6.00 -14.70 -10.60
N THR A 225 6.51 -15.84 -10.10
CA THR A 225 6.36 -17.15 -10.74
C THR A 225 4.93 -17.68 -10.71
N GLN A 226 4.18 -17.50 -9.64
CA GLN A 226 2.76 -17.86 -9.61
C GLN A 226 1.93 -17.07 -10.64
N ARG A 227 2.26 -15.80 -10.89
CA ARG A 227 1.59 -14.96 -11.89
C ARG A 227 1.84 -15.41 -13.33
N GLU A 228 2.92 -16.10 -13.60
CA GLU A 228 3.28 -16.60 -14.94
C GLU A 228 2.43 -17.79 -15.39
N ASN A 229 1.84 -18.53 -14.45
CA ASN A 229 1.04 -19.73 -14.71
C ASN A 229 -0.45 -19.48 -14.98
N TYR A 230 -0.93 -18.23 -14.94
CA TYR A 230 -2.32 -17.93 -15.30
C TYR A 230 -2.55 -17.95 -16.82
N THR A 231 -3.67 -18.56 -17.25
CA THR A 231 -4.14 -18.44 -18.64
C THR A 231 -4.37 -16.98 -19.02
N ILE A 232 -4.25 -16.64 -20.32
CA ILE A 232 -4.40 -15.25 -20.82
C ILE A 232 -5.75 -14.66 -20.39
N THR A 233 -6.82 -15.42 -20.45
CA THR A 233 -8.16 -15.03 -20.01
C THR A 233 -8.22 -14.71 -18.53
N LYS A 234 -7.64 -15.56 -17.66
CA LYS A 234 -7.52 -15.26 -16.22
C LYS A 234 -6.67 -14.02 -15.95
N LYS A 235 -5.62 -13.78 -16.73
CA LYS A 235 -4.77 -12.56 -16.59
C LYS A 235 -5.53 -11.29 -16.94
N LEU A 236 -6.37 -11.32 -17.96
CA LEU A 236 -7.10 -10.14 -18.42
C LEU A 236 -8.35 -9.81 -17.58
N PHE A 237 -9.03 -10.82 -17.04
CA PHE A 237 -10.34 -10.65 -16.41
C PHE A 237 -10.38 -10.92 -14.89
N SER A 238 -9.32 -11.45 -14.29
CA SER A 238 -9.29 -11.65 -12.83
C SER A 238 -9.09 -10.34 -12.08
N ARG A 239 -9.99 -10.01 -11.16
CA ARG A 239 -9.87 -8.83 -10.27
C ARG A 239 -8.60 -8.81 -9.42
N LYS A 240 -7.92 -9.96 -9.25
CA LYS A 240 -6.64 -10.11 -8.56
C LYS A 240 -5.43 -10.06 -9.51
N SER A 241 -5.61 -9.78 -10.78
CA SER A 241 -4.51 -9.76 -11.76
C SER A 241 -3.89 -8.38 -11.86
N THR A 242 -2.54 -8.31 -11.83
CA THR A 242 -1.79 -7.10 -12.20
C THR A 242 -1.86 -6.78 -13.69
N SER A 243 -2.37 -7.73 -14.49
CA SER A 243 -2.49 -7.60 -15.95
C SER A 243 -3.91 -7.24 -16.38
N LEU A 244 -4.82 -6.94 -15.43
CA LEU A 244 -6.12 -6.37 -15.76
C LEU A 244 -5.90 -5.10 -16.57
N PHE A 245 -6.44 -5.11 -17.79
CA PHE A 245 -6.32 -3.97 -18.69
C PHE A 245 -6.80 -2.68 -18.03
N TYR A 246 -7.93 -2.74 -17.33
CA TYR A 246 -8.59 -1.57 -16.76
C TYR A 246 -7.77 -0.90 -15.64
N PRO A 247 -7.38 -1.55 -14.52
CA PRO A 247 -6.52 -0.94 -13.51
C PRO A 247 -5.15 -0.53 -14.06
N TYR A 248 -4.57 -1.35 -14.96
CA TYR A 248 -3.29 -1.06 -15.57
C TYR A 248 -3.34 0.19 -16.43
N PHE A 249 -4.37 0.34 -17.29
CA PHE A 249 -4.58 1.53 -18.09
C PHE A 249 -4.73 2.79 -17.22
N PHE A 250 -5.63 2.75 -16.22
CA PHE A 250 -5.87 3.91 -15.37
C PHE A 250 -4.68 4.29 -14.50
N PHE A 251 -3.89 3.32 -14.05
CA PHE A 251 -2.65 3.59 -13.35
C PHE A 251 -1.67 4.39 -14.22
N TRP A 252 -1.42 3.92 -15.45
CA TRP A 252 -0.53 4.64 -16.36
C TRP A 252 -1.11 5.96 -16.86
N TRP A 253 -2.42 6.05 -17.00
CA TRP A 253 -3.09 7.30 -17.28
C TRP A 253 -2.87 8.33 -16.18
N GLN A 254 -3.02 7.95 -14.93
CA GLN A 254 -2.76 8.80 -13.78
C GLN A 254 -1.28 9.20 -13.70
N ALA A 255 -0.34 8.28 -13.89
CA ALA A 255 1.09 8.52 -13.86
C ALA A 255 1.60 9.40 -15.02
N SER A 256 0.80 9.57 -16.09
CA SER A 256 1.19 10.28 -17.32
C SER A 256 0.77 11.75 -17.31
N ASN A 257 1.63 12.62 -17.85
CA ASN A 257 1.24 13.98 -18.21
C ASN A 257 0.35 14.00 -19.48
N PHE A 258 -0.20 15.16 -19.83
CA PHE A 258 -1.14 15.29 -20.96
C PHE A 258 -0.58 14.73 -22.29
N LYS A 259 0.66 15.09 -22.65
CA LYS A 259 1.29 14.61 -23.90
C LYS A 259 1.51 13.08 -23.88
N GLN A 260 1.86 12.54 -22.73
CA GLN A 260 2.06 11.10 -22.55
C GLN A 260 0.75 10.31 -22.62
N ARG A 261 -0.37 10.89 -22.17
CA ARG A 261 -1.71 10.28 -22.25
C ARG A 261 -2.15 10.05 -23.70
N LEU A 262 -1.85 10.97 -24.60
CA LEU A 262 -2.18 10.85 -26.03
C LEU A 262 -1.53 9.60 -26.68
N SER A 263 -0.30 9.28 -26.29
CA SER A 263 0.44 8.11 -26.82
C SER A 263 0.25 6.83 -26.01
N LEU A 264 -0.47 6.89 -24.87
CA LEU A 264 -0.58 5.75 -23.93
C LEU A 264 -1.19 4.50 -24.57
N PRO A 265 -2.31 4.55 -25.32
CA PRO A 265 -2.89 3.36 -25.93
C PRO A 265 -1.90 2.64 -26.85
N LEU A 266 -1.18 3.39 -27.70
CA LEU A 266 -0.17 2.84 -28.61
C LEU A 266 1.00 2.20 -27.85
N ARG A 267 1.51 2.87 -26.82
CA ARG A 267 2.60 2.33 -25.99
C ARG A 267 2.19 1.05 -25.25
N MET A 268 0.95 0.99 -24.76
CA MET A 268 0.43 -0.22 -24.12
C MET A 268 0.30 -1.38 -25.12
N LEU A 269 -0.11 -1.10 -26.35
CA LEU A 269 -0.17 -2.11 -27.42
C LEU A 269 1.24 -2.66 -27.72
N ILE A 270 2.23 -1.78 -27.96
CA ILE A 270 3.62 -2.15 -28.22
C ILE A 270 4.19 -2.96 -27.04
N PHE A 271 3.95 -2.52 -25.79
CA PHE A 271 4.41 -3.22 -24.60
C PHE A 271 3.82 -4.64 -24.50
N SER A 272 2.54 -4.79 -24.84
CA SER A 272 1.84 -6.09 -24.83
C SER A 272 2.40 -7.04 -25.88
N ILE A 273 2.69 -6.55 -27.09
CA ILE A 273 3.31 -7.31 -28.18
C ILE A 273 4.72 -7.77 -27.76
N ASN A 274 5.57 -6.85 -27.29
CA ASN A 274 6.94 -7.16 -26.90
C ASN A 274 7.01 -8.18 -25.74
N ARG A 275 6.04 -8.15 -24.82
CA ARG A 275 5.95 -9.10 -23.72
C ARG A 275 5.48 -10.50 -24.18
N GLY A 276 4.69 -10.55 -25.25
CA GLY A 276 4.29 -11.79 -25.92
C GLY A 276 5.46 -12.47 -26.64
N TYR A 277 6.31 -11.70 -27.28
CA TYR A 277 7.51 -12.22 -27.97
C TYR A 277 8.59 -12.75 -27.01
N ARG A 278 8.87 -12.04 -25.89
CA ARG A 278 9.85 -12.50 -24.88
C ARG A 278 9.47 -13.77 -24.12
N LYS A 279 8.26 -14.27 -24.28
CA LYS A 279 7.79 -15.55 -23.68
C LYS A 279 7.88 -16.72 -24.64
N LYS A 280 8.27 -16.51 -25.89
CA LYS A 280 8.42 -17.56 -26.90
C LYS A 280 9.90 -17.89 -27.18
N LEU A 281 10.84 -17.20 -26.54
CA LEU A 281 12.27 -17.48 -26.48
C LEU A 281 12.68 -17.90 -25.06
#